data_f65ac090e5a7b6d8fd3bca765e161894
#
_entry.id   f65ac090e5a7b6d8fd3bca765e161894
#
_cell.length_a   1.000
_cell.length_b   1.000
_cell.length_c   1.000
_cell.angle_alpha   90.00
_cell.angle_beta   90.00
_cell.angle_gamma   90.00
#
_symmetry.space_group_name_H-M   'P 1'
#
loop_
_entity.id
_entity.type
_entity.pdbx_description
1 polymer ?
#
loop_
_entity_poly.entity_id
_entity_poly.type
_entity_poly.pdbx_seq_one_letter_code
_entity_poly.pdbx_strand_id
1 'polypeptide(L)'
;MPKVSKDSAAHVDQHGPVEDRHEDLGGYTVNFVSFRQDIDATPLLKGLPDDSCQCAHWGYVLKGRLTFRFADREEVFEAGDAFYLPPGHVPIAQAGSEYVQFSPSEDLRAVAEAMTRNAAAMQTA
;
A
#
# COMPACT_ATOMS: atom_id res chain seq x y z
N MET A 1 -8.14 -23.12 -9.05
CA MET A 1 -7.20 -22.18 -9.68
C MET A 1 -6.87 -21.07 -8.69
N PRO A 2 -5.57 -20.74 -8.48
CA PRO A 2 -5.23 -19.69 -7.53
C PRO A 2 -5.71 -18.32 -8.04
N LYS A 3 -6.54 -17.71 -7.25
CA LYS A 3 -7.04 -16.34 -7.49
C LYS A 3 -7.51 -15.75 -6.17
N VAL A 4 -7.56 -14.43 -6.11
CA VAL A 4 -8.11 -13.71 -4.97
C VAL A 4 -8.88 -12.50 -5.46
N SER A 5 -9.98 -12.19 -4.77
CA SER A 5 -10.72 -10.94 -4.95
C SER A 5 -10.69 -10.16 -3.64
N LYS A 6 -11.14 -8.93 -3.68
CA LYS A 6 -11.24 -8.09 -2.50
C LYS A 6 -12.04 -8.79 -1.40
N ASP A 7 -13.16 -9.42 -1.76
CA ASP A 7 -14.05 -10.06 -0.79
C ASP A 7 -13.57 -11.42 -0.31
N SER A 8 -12.72 -12.10 -1.09
CA SER A 8 -12.22 -13.44 -0.75
C SER A 8 -10.85 -13.45 -0.08
N ALA A 9 -10.19 -12.29 0.04
CA ALA A 9 -8.86 -12.21 0.62
C ALA A 9 -8.83 -12.76 2.04
N ALA A 10 -7.81 -13.56 2.34
CA ALA A 10 -7.70 -14.27 3.61
C ALA A 10 -7.44 -13.34 4.80
N HIS A 11 -6.80 -12.20 4.57
CA HIS A 11 -6.39 -11.27 5.63
C HIS A 11 -6.95 -9.88 5.40
N VAL A 12 -7.35 -9.22 6.47
CA VAL A 12 -7.81 -7.83 6.45
C VAL A 12 -7.08 -7.08 7.54
N ASP A 13 -6.28 -6.08 7.15
CA ASP A 13 -5.61 -5.19 8.08
C ASP A 13 -6.22 -3.80 8.01
N GLN A 14 -6.41 -3.19 9.18
CA GLN A 14 -6.96 -1.85 9.30
C GLN A 14 -5.90 -0.96 9.94
N HIS A 15 -5.44 0.05 9.21
CA HIS A 15 -4.47 1.03 9.70
C HIS A 15 -5.13 2.42 9.68
N GLY A 16 -5.98 2.70 10.68
CA GLY A 16 -6.76 3.94 10.70
C GLY A 16 -7.70 4.01 9.49
N PRO A 17 -7.57 5.01 8.61
CA PRO A 17 -8.42 5.12 7.43
C PRO A 17 -8.05 4.20 6.27
N VAL A 18 -6.99 3.40 6.43
CA VAL A 18 -6.51 2.48 5.38
C VAL A 18 -7.01 1.08 5.67
N GLU A 19 -7.70 0.47 4.72
CA GLU A 19 -8.06 -0.95 4.76
C GLU A 19 -7.25 -1.70 3.71
N ASP A 20 -6.57 -2.76 4.15
CA ASP A 20 -5.72 -3.58 3.31
C ASP A 20 -6.20 -5.02 3.38
N ARG A 21 -6.78 -5.52 2.29
CA ARG A 21 -7.21 -6.91 2.17
C ARG A 21 -6.22 -7.64 1.29
N HIS A 22 -5.60 -8.69 1.82
CA HIS A 22 -4.49 -9.31 1.10
C HIS A 22 -4.43 -10.82 1.25
N GLU A 23 -3.71 -11.41 0.33
CA GLU A 23 -3.47 -12.85 0.29
C GLU A 23 -2.22 -13.14 -0.55
N ASP A 24 -1.47 -14.17 -0.19
CA ASP A 24 -0.30 -14.57 -0.96
C ASP A 24 -0.71 -15.52 -2.09
N LEU A 25 -0.21 -15.24 -3.29
CA LEU A 25 -0.41 -16.06 -4.47
C LEU A 25 0.93 -16.24 -5.20
N GLY A 26 1.42 -17.49 -5.22
CA GLY A 26 2.59 -17.81 -6.03
C GLY A 26 3.86 -17.02 -5.71
N GLY A 27 4.12 -16.75 -4.43
CA GLY A 27 5.29 -15.99 -4.02
C GLY A 27 5.10 -14.48 -4.05
N TYR A 28 3.93 -14.00 -4.49
CA TYR A 28 3.55 -12.60 -4.47
C TYR A 28 2.40 -12.37 -3.52
N THR A 29 2.37 -11.21 -2.91
CA THR A 29 1.24 -10.77 -2.10
C THR A 29 0.38 -9.86 -2.94
N VAL A 30 -0.92 -10.13 -2.98
CA VAL A 30 -1.91 -9.28 -3.63
C VAL A 30 -2.60 -8.46 -2.55
N ASN A 31 -2.56 -7.14 -2.68
CA ASN A 31 -3.21 -6.22 -1.74
C ASN A 31 -4.29 -5.44 -2.46
N PHE A 32 -5.50 -5.44 -1.88
CA PHE A 32 -6.57 -4.52 -2.26
C PHE A 32 -6.63 -3.45 -1.19
N VAL A 33 -6.17 -2.25 -1.51
CA VAL A 33 -6.01 -1.17 -0.55
C VAL A 33 -7.03 -0.07 -0.83
N SER A 34 -7.75 0.34 0.20
CA SER A 34 -8.72 1.43 0.10
C SER A 34 -8.53 2.44 1.21
N PHE A 35 -8.91 3.68 0.93
CA PHE A 35 -8.69 4.81 1.82
C PHE A 35 -10.01 5.52 2.11
N ARG A 36 -10.32 5.67 3.39
CA ARG A 36 -11.56 6.34 3.84
C ARG A 36 -11.40 7.85 3.98
N GLN A 37 -10.16 8.32 4.11
CA GLN A 37 -9.81 9.72 4.28
C GLN A 37 -8.59 10.03 3.43
N ASP A 38 -8.32 11.31 3.22
CA ASP A 38 -7.05 11.73 2.66
C ASP A 38 -5.93 11.33 3.62
N ILE A 39 -4.85 10.76 3.08
CA ILE A 39 -3.76 10.26 3.90
C ILE A 39 -2.42 10.51 3.25
N ASP A 40 -1.44 10.87 4.09
CA ASP A 40 -0.02 10.83 3.78
C ASP A 40 0.55 9.67 4.59
N ALA A 41 1.08 8.66 3.93
CA ALA A 41 1.54 7.43 4.59
C ALA A 41 2.91 7.56 5.24
N THR A 42 3.56 8.73 5.21
CA THR A 42 4.88 8.93 5.80
C THR A 42 4.99 8.40 7.23
N PRO A 43 4.03 8.69 8.14
CA PRO A 43 4.15 8.17 9.52
C PRO A 43 4.10 6.66 9.61
N LEU A 44 3.43 5.97 8.67
CA LEU A 44 3.35 4.51 8.66
C LEU A 44 4.66 3.87 8.21
N LEU A 45 5.51 4.61 7.52
CA LEU A 45 6.76 4.10 6.95
C LEU A 45 7.99 4.51 7.76
N LYS A 46 7.78 5.17 8.89
CA LYS A 46 8.86 5.62 9.76
C LYS A 46 9.74 4.46 10.22
N GLY A 47 11.04 4.63 10.12
CA GLY A 47 12.02 3.63 10.52
C GLY A 47 12.52 2.78 9.36
N LEU A 48 11.86 2.80 8.22
CA LEU A 48 12.39 2.21 6.99
C LEU A 48 13.42 3.15 6.38
N PRO A 49 14.30 2.66 5.48
CA PRO A 49 15.27 3.54 4.81
C PRO A 49 14.58 4.74 4.17
N ASP A 50 15.05 5.95 4.48
CA ASP A 50 14.47 7.22 4.02
C ASP A 50 12.99 7.38 4.38
N ASP A 51 12.51 6.64 5.40
CA ASP A 51 11.10 6.63 5.82
C ASP A 51 10.15 6.41 4.63
N SER A 52 10.55 5.52 3.73
CA SER A 52 9.79 5.22 2.52
C SER A 52 9.67 3.71 2.29
N CYS A 53 8.72 3.31 1.44
CA CYS A 53 8.52 1.90 1.11
C CYS A 53 9.63 1.42 0.18
N GLN A 54 10.34 0.38 0.58
CA GLN A 54 11.46 -0.19 -0.18
C GLN A 54 11.05 -1.39 -1.02
N CYS A 55 9.78 -1.75 -1.05
CA CYS A 55 9.27 -2.86 -1.84
C CYS A 55 8.75 -2.36 -3.19
N ALA A 56 9.13 -3.04 -4.27
CA ALA A 56 8.57 -2.76 -5.58
C ALA A 56 7.14 -3.29 -5.68
N HIS A 57 6.28 -2.57 -6.39
CA HIS A 57 4.89 -2.98 -6.61
C HIS A 57 4.50 -2.83 -8.06
N TRP A 58 3.66 -3.75 -8.53
CA TRP A 58 2.94 -3.65 -9.80
C TRP A 58 1.46 -3.58 -9.46
N GLY A 59 0.70 -2.71 -10.10
CA GLY A 59 -0.69 -2.58 -9.74
C GLY A 59 -1.56 -1.86 -10.74
N TYR A 60 -2.81 -1.63 -10.29
CA TYR A 60 -3.85 -1.00 -11.09
C TYR A 60 -4.76 -0.18 -10.18
N VAL A 61 -5.03 1.06 -10.56
CA VAL A 61 -5.90 1.95 -9.77
C VAL A 61 -7.35 1.66 -10.15
N LEU A 62 -8.15 1.28 -9.15
CA LEU A 62 -9.56 0.93 -9.34
C LEU A 62 -10.48 2.15 -9.21
N LYS A 63 -10.17 3.04 -8.27
CA LYS A 63 -10.97 4.24 -8.00
C LYS A 63 -10.09 5.37 -7.52
N GLY A 64 -10.48 6.59 -7.85
CA GLY A 64 -9.88 7.78 -7.29
C GLY A 64 -8.52 8.12 -7.85
N ARG A 65 -7.69 8.67 -6.98
CA ARG A 65 -6.41 9.25 -7.38
C ARG A 65 -5.38 9.04 -6.27
N LEU A 66 -4.19 8.61 -6.69
CA LEU A 66 -3.06 8.35 -5.79
C LEU A 66 -1.87 9.15 -6.26
N THR A 67 -1.14 9.74 -5.32
CA THR A 67 0.15 10.37 -5.57
C THR A 67 1.22 9.56 -4.86
N PHE A 68 2.29 9.23 -5.55
CA PHE A 68 3.44 8.56 -4.94
C PHE A 68 4.61 9.54 -4.96
N ARG A 69 5.08 9.86 -3.77
CA ARG A 69 6.20 10.78 -3.59
C ARG A 69 7.50 10.01 -3.52
N PHE A 70 8.45 10.44 -4.35
CA PHE A 70 9.84 9.99 -4.32
C PHE A 70 10.72 11.13 -3.81
N ALA A 71 12.01 10.87 -3.59
CA ALA A 71 12.93 11.89 -3.10
C ALA A 71 13.04 13.10 -4.05
N ASP A 72 12.91 12.86 -5.34
CA ASP A 72 13.15 13.86 -6.40
C ASP A 72 11.93 14.25 -7.21
N ARG A 73 10.76 13.60 -6.98
CA ARG A 73 9.57 13.83 -7.81
C ARG A 73 8.32 13.26 -7.16
N GLU A 74 7.19 13.62 -7.74
CA GLU A 74 5.90 12.99 -7.44
C GLU A 74 5.32 12.42 -8.73
N GLU A 75 4.63 11.29 -8.63
CA GLU A 75 3.91 10.69 -9.75
C GLU A 75 2.46 10.46 -9.34
N VAL A 76 1.53 10.78 -10.26
CA VAL A 76 0.10 10.70 -10.02
C VAL A 76 -0.50 9.59 -10.86
N PHE A 77 -1.28 8.72 -10.21
CA PHE A 77 -2.01 7.64 -10.89
C PHE A 77 -3.49 7.81 -10.63
N GLU A 78 -4.30 7.63 -11.66
CA GLU A 78 -5.75 7.77 -11.60
C GLU A 78 -6.44 6.45 -11.97
N ALA A 79 -7.73 6.36 -11.66
CA ALA A 79 -8.53 5.18 -11.99
C ALA A 79 -8.33 4.78 -13.46
N GLY A 80 -8.00 3.51 -13.68
CA GLY A 80 -7.71 2.98 -15.01
C GLY A 80 -6.22 2.89 -15.35
N ASP A 81 -5.35 3.46 -14.52
CA ASP A 81 -3.90 3.38 -14.75
C ASP A 81 -3.32 2.11 -14.18
N ALA A 82 -2.55 1.39 -14.99
CA ALA A 82 -1.68 0.33 -14.52
C ALA A 82 -0.32 0.97 -14.17
N PHE A 83 0.31 0.50 -13.10
CA PHE A 83 1.54 1.17 -12.64
C PHE A 83 2.61 0.18 -12.21
N TYR A 84 3.84 0.66 -12.23
CA TYR A 84 4.98 0.06 -11.58
C TYR A 84 5.59 1.08 -10.62
N LEU A 85 5.78 0.69 -9.36
CA LEU A 85 6.40 1.53 -8.34
C LEU A 85 7.76 0.95 -7.97
N PRO A 86 8.85 1.62 -8.31
CA PRO A 86 10.16 1.23 -7.79
C PRO A 86 10.25 1.54 -6.29
N PRO A 87 11.23 0.93 -5.58
CA PRO A 87 11.47 1.26 -4.18
C PRO A 87 11.71 2.75 -3.94
N GLY A 88 11.41 3.22 -2.74
CA GLY A 88 11.65 4.61 -2.35
C GLY A 88 10.45 5.52 -2.48
N HIS A 89 9.25 4.96 -2.49
CA HIS A 89 8.01 5.73 -2.63
C HIS A 89 7.27 5.88 -1.30
N VAL A 90 6.47 6.94 -1.21
CA VAL A 90 5.53 7.18 -0.10
C VAL A 90 4.15 7.45 -0.71
N PRO A 91 3.14 6.64 -0.37
CA PRO A 91 1.79 6.88 -0.88
C PRO A 91 1.13 8.09 -0.23
N ILE A 92 0.48 8.90 -1.06
CA ILE A 92 -0.40 10.00 -0.64
C ILE A 92 -1.72 9.77 -1.36
N ALA A 93 -2.76 9.47 -0.62
CA ALA A 93 -4.03 9.05 -1.22
C ALA A 93 -5.15 10.02 -0.87
N GLN A 94 -6.09 10.17 -1.80
CA GLN A 94 -7.33 10.90 -1.56
C GLN A 94 -8.41 9.95 -1.03
N ALA A 95 -9.29 10.46 -0.19
CA ALA A 95 -10.44 9.70 0.31
C ALA A 95 -11.22 9.08 -0.85
N GLY A 96 -11.61 7.81 -0.70
CA GLY A 96 -12.33 7.07 -1.73
C GLY A 96 -11.45 6.40 -2.77
N SER A 97 -10.14 6.56 -2.69
CA SER A 97 -9.21 5.90 -3.62
C SER A 97 -9.07 4.42 -3.27
N GLU A 98 -8.86 3.61 -4.31
CA GLU A 98 -8.69 2.17 -4.16
C GLU A 98 -7.80 1.63 -5.26
N TYR A 99 -6.88 0.75 -4.91
CA TYR A 99 -6.02 0.11 -5.89
C TYR A 99 -5.74 -1.34 -5.50
N VAL A 100 -5.34 -2.12 -6.50
CA VAL A 100 -4.81 -3.46 -6.30
C VAL A 100 -3.33 -3.45 -6.67
N GLN A 101 -2.50 -4.10 -5.85
CA GLN A 101 -1.07 -4.22 -6.14
C GLN A 101 -0.58 -5.63 -5.92
N PHE A 102 0.50 -5.96 -6.62
CA PHE A 102 1.21 -7.24 -6.52
C PHE A 102 2.64 -6.95 -6.11
N SER A 103 3.13 -7.63 -5.10
CA SER A 103 4.47 -7.40 -4.56
C SER A 103 5.13 -8.71 -4.21
N PRO A 104 6.45 -8.85 -4.40
CA PRO A 104 7.15 -10.02 -3.87
C PRO A 104 6.90 -10.13 -2.36
N SER A 105 6.36 -11.26 -1.91
CA SER A 105 5.94 -11.43 -0.51
C SER A 105 7.09 -11.24 0.47
N GLU A 106 8.26 -11.72 0.11
CA GLU A 106 9.44 -11.62 0.97
C GLU A 106 9.85 -10.17 1.17
N ASP A 107 9.84 -9.37 0.09
CA ASP A 107 10.23 -7.95 0.16
C ASP A 107 9.17 -7.11 0.90
N LEU A 108 7.91 -7.49 0.78
CA LEU A 108 6.82 -6.76 1.42
C LEU A 108 6.80 -6.95 2.94
N ARG A 109 7.34 -8.06 3.44
CA ARG A 109 7.24 -8.41 4.86
C ARG A 109 7.79 -7.32 5.79
N ALA A 110 8.96 -6.78 5.50
CA ALA A 110 9.57 -5.74 6.32
C ALA A 110 8.73 -4.46 6.33
N VAL A 111 8.14 -4.10 5.19
CA VAL A 111 7.26 -2.93 5.07
C VAL A 111 5.99 -3.15 5.89
N ALA A 112 5.37 -4.33 5.77
CA ALA A 112 4.15 -4.66 6.52
C ALA A 112 4.40 -4.62 8.03
N GLU A 113 5.53 -5.14 8.49
CA GLU A 113 5.90 -5.09 9.90
C GLU A 113 6.07 -3.65 10.41
N ALA A 114 6.72 -2.80 9.62
CA ALA A 114 6.89 -1.40 9.97
C ALA A 114 5.55 -0.66 10.05
N MET A 115 4.67 -0.89 9.08
CA MET A 115 3.34 -0.26 9.07
C MET A 115 2.49 -0.69 10.26
N THR A 116 2.50 -1.97 10.60
CA THR A 116 1.78 -2.49 11.76
C THR A 116 2.29 -1.87 13.05
N ARG A 117 3.61 -1.81 13.23
CA ARG A 117 4.23 -1.21 14.41
C ARG A 117 3.92 0.28 14.52
N ASN A 118 4.02 1.00 13.40
CA ASN A 118 3.77 2.44 13.39
C ASN A 118 2.30 2.78 13.60
N ALA A 119 1.39 1.98 13.04
CA ALA A 119 -0.04 2.16 13.27
C ALA A 119 -0.41 1.97 14.74
N ALA A 120 0.16 0.95 15.39
CA ALA A 120 -0.04 0.72 16.82
C ALA A 120 0.47 1.87 17.67
N ALA A 121 1.65 2.42 17.34
CA ALA A 121 2.22 3.56 18.06
C ALA A 121 1.35 4.82 17.91
N MET A 122 0.75 5.03 16.73
CA MET A 122 -0.14 6.17 16.50
C MET A 122 -1.43 6.07 17.32
N GLN A 123 -1.93 4.87 17.59
CA GLN A 123 -3.13 4.66 18.36
C GLN A 123 -2.91 4.90 19.87
N THR A 124 -1.69 4.78 20.34
CA THR A 124 -1.34 4.96 21.76
C THR A 124 -0.82 6.34 22.10
N ALA A 125 -0.64 7.19 21.11
CA ALA A 125 -0.08 8.53 21.28
C ALA A 125 -1.08 9.56 21.83
#